data_d28db79d437d81c5c79321936daafdc0
#
_entry.id   d28db79d437d81c5c79321936daafdc0
#
_cell.length_a   1.000
_cell.length_b   1.000
_cell.length_c   1.000
_cell.angle_alpha   90.00
_cell.angle_beta   90.00
_cell.angle_gamma   90.00
#
_symmetry.space_group_name_H-M   'P 1'
#
loop_
_entity.id
_entity.type
_entity.pdbx_description
1 polymer ?
#
loop_
_entity_poly.entity_id
_entity_poly.type
_entity_poly.pdbx_seq_one_letter_code
_entity_poly.pdbx_strand_id
1 'polypeptide(L)'
;WIFGDNVEDRLGHGRFLLLYLTSGIVAGALQLMMEPHASVPMIGASGAIAGVLGAYFLLFPFARVVTLLPLFIFWQTIEVPAFVFLGLWFVLQWFQGLSTIGQMAHAGGVAWWAHVGGFAWGLTLVLLLRPRRHYF
;
A
#
# COMPACT_ATOMS: atom_id res chain seq x y z
N TRP A 1 -5.44 10.57 -1.31
CA TRP A 1 -6.31 11.57 -0.65
C TRP A 1 -6.25 11.46 0.88
N ILE A 2 -6.45 10.30 1.49
CA ILE A 2 -6.49 10.13 2.95
C ILE A 2 -5.07 10.09 3.56
N PHE A 3 -4.15 9.44 2.89
CA PHE A 3 -2.81 9.15 3.44
C PHE A 3 -1.69 9.93 2.76
N GLY A 4 -1.88 10.29 1.48
CA GLY A 4 -0.83 10.87 0.65
C GLY A 4 -0.39 12.24 1.11
N ASP A 5 -1.33 13.14 1.43
CA ASP A 5 -1.04 14.50 1.86
C ASP A 5 -0.09 14.53 3.07
N ASN A 6 -0.37 13.70 4.08
CA ASN A 6 0.47 13.60 5.28
C ASN A 6 1.88 13.09 4.97
N VAL A 7 1.99 12.10 4.06
CA VAL A 7 3.27 11.55 3.64
C VAL A 7 4.05 12.58 2.82
N GLU A 8 3.37 13.30 1.93
CA GLU A 8 3.95 14.36 1.12
C GLU A 8 4.46 15.51 1.97
N ASP A 9 3.68 15.98 2.94
CA ASP A 9 4.09 17.02 3.89
C ASP A 9 5.34 16.62 4.66
N ARG A 10 5.45 15.34 5.01
CA ARG A 10 6.60 14.82 5.77
C ARG A 10 7.85 14.66 4.92
N LEU A 11 7.72 14.27 3.67
CA LEU A 11 8.83 14.01 2.75
C LEU A 11 9.19 15.23 1.90
N GLY A 12 8.22 16.06 1.57
CA GLY A 12 8.27 17.11 0.54
C GLY A 12 7.96 16.55 -0.85
N HIS A 13 7.48 17.42 -1.75
CA HIS A 13 6.96 17.04 -3.07
C HIS A 13 7.90 16.13 -3.89
N GLY A 14 9.19 16.47 -3.98
CA GLY A 14 10.14 15.71 -4.80
C GLY A 14 10.35 14.28 -4.30
N ARG A 15 10.48 14.10 -2.97
CA ARG A 15 10.66 12.76 -2.37
C ARG A 15 9.36 11.95 -2.38
N PHE A 16 8.23 12.61 -2.26
CA PHE A 16 6.93 11.97 -2.40
C PHE A 16 6.73 11.44 -3.83
N LEU A 17 7.05 12.26 -4.84
CA LEU A 17 6.98 11.82 -6.24
C LEU A 17 7.93 10.65 -6.50
N LEU A 18 9.16 10.70 -5.98
CA LEU A 18 10.10 9.58 -6.06
C LEU A 18 9.54 8.31 -5.41
N LEU A 19 8.99 8.44 -4.20
CA LEU A 19 8.33 7.33 -3.49
C LEU A 19 7.23 6.72 -4.36
N TYR A 20 6.33 7.55 -4.87
CA TYR A 20 5.17 7.12 -5.64
C TYR A 20 5.58 6.36 -6.92
N LEU A 21 6.45 6.96 -7.73
CA LEU A 21 6.89 6.38 -9.00
C LEU A 21 7.69 5.10 -8.81
N THR A 22 8.66 5.10 -7.88
CA THR A 22 9.47 3.90 -7.65
C THR A 22 8.67 2.77 -7.02
N SER A 23 7.69 3.08 -6.17
CA SER A 23 6.77 2.08 -5.62
C SER A 23 5.95 1.42 -6.72
N GLY A 24 5.48 2.18 -7.71
CA GLY A 24 4.77 1.64 -8.86
C GLY A 24 5.64 0.70 -9.71
N ILE A 25 6.90 1.09 -9.94
CA ILE A 25 7.86 0.25 -10.70
C ILE A 25 8.15 -1.06 -9.94
N VAL A 26 8.48 -0.98 -8.65
CA VAL A 26 8.78 -2.16 -7.82
C VAL A 26 7.55 -3.07 -7.69
N ALA A 27 6.37 -2.47 -7.52
CA ALA A 27 5.10 -3.19 -7.48
C ALA A 27 4.87 -4.01 -8.74
N GLY A 28 5.03 -3.37 -9.92
CA GLY A 28 4.89 -4.04 -11.21
C GLY A 28 5.94 -5.13 -11.41
N ALA A 29 7.19 -4.88 -11.04
CA ALA A 29 8.26 -5.85 -11.14
C ALA A 29 7.98 -7.10 -10.29
N LEU A 30 7.57 -6.92 -9.02
CA LEU A 30 7.24 -8.05 -8.14
C LEU A 30 6.05 -8.86 -8.68
N GLN A 31 5.00 -8.19 -9.15
CA GLN A 31 3.85 -8.88 -9.74
C GLN A 31 4.26 -9.75 -10.94
N LEU A 32 5.07 -9.21 -11.85
CA LEU A 32 5.57 -9.95 -13.00
C LEU A 32 6.46 -11.14 -12.62
N MET A 33 7.26 -10.99 -11.55
CA MET A 33 8.11 -12.07 -11.05
C MET A 33 7.29 -13.22 -10.43
N MET A 34 6.21 -12.88 -9.74
CA MET A 34 5.38 -13.85 -9.03
C MET A 34 4.36 -14.51 -9.96
N GLU A 35 3.91 -13.81 -10.99
CA GLU A 35 2.93 -14.29 -11.97
C GLU A 35 3.40 -14.03 -13.42
N PRO A 36 4.49 -14.67 -13.87
CA PRO A 36 5.10 -14.40 -15.18
C PRO A 36 4.22 -14.80 -16.36
N HIS A 37 3.24 -15.67 -16.15
CA HIS A 37 2.32 -16.16 -17.18
C HIS A 37 0.93 -15.52 -17.12
N ALA A 38 0.76 -14.44 -16.37
CA ALA A 38 -0.51 -13.72 -16.34
C ALA A 38 -0.84 -13.19 -17.74
N SER A 39 -1.99 -13.61 -18.28
CA SER A 39 -2.46 -13.23 -19.62
C SER A 39 -3.21 -11.90 -19.64
N VAL A 40 -3.57 -11.37 -18.46
CA VAL A 40 -4.34 -10.14 -18.33
C VAL A 40 -3.40 -8.98 -18.00
N PRO A 41 -3.47 -7.85 -18.74
CA PRO A 41 -2.68 -6.67 -18.43
C PRO A 41 -3.00 -6.13 -17.04
N MET A 42 -1.96 -5.81 -16.29
CA MET A 42 -2.10 -5.11 -15.01
C MET A 42 -2.37 -3.63 -15.25
N ILE A 43 -3.50 -3.13 -14.78
CA ILE A 43 -3.90 -1.73 -14.92
C ILE A 43 -4.16 -1.14 -13.54
N GLY A 44 -3.62 0.04 -13.30
CA GLY A 44 -3.91 0.83 -12.10
C GLY A 44 -2.68 1.25 -11.31
N ALA A 45 -2.81 2.39 -10.63
CA ALA A 45 -1.78 2.99 -9.79
C ALA A 45 -1.74 2.39 -8.37
N SER A 46 -2.50 1.32 -8.12
CA SER A 46 -2.70 0.78 -6.76
C SER A 46 -1.41 0.28 -6.10
N GLY A 47 -0.45 -0.21 -6.88
CA GLY A 47 0.88 -0.58 -6.38
C GLY A 47 1.69 0.62 -5.88
N ALA A 48 1.63 1.75 -6.59
CA ALA A 48 2.24 3.01 -6.15
C ALA A 48 1.54 3.55 -4.89
N ILE A 49 0.21 3.47 -4.84
CA ILE A 49 -0.59 3.84 -3.67
C ILE A 49 -0.22 2.95 -2.47
N ALA A 50 -0.04 1.64 -2.68
CA ALA A 50 0.41 0.74 -1.63
C ALA A 50 1.76 1.17 -1.03
N GLY A 51 2.66 1.74 -1.84
CA GLY A 51 3.90 2.35 -1.35
C GLY A 51 3.68 3.55 -0.44
N VAL A 52 2.69 4.40 -0.76
CA VAL A 52 2.29 5.50 0.12
C VAL A 52 1.74 4.97 1.45
N LEU A 53 0.95 3.89 1.42
CA LEU A 53 0.42 3.25 2.63
C LEU A 53 1.55 2.65 3.48
N GLY A 54 2.57 2.04 2.86
CA GLY A 54 3.77 1.55 3.55
C GLY A 54 4.57 2.66 4.22
N ALA A 55 4.73 3.80 3.52
CA ALA A 55 5.34 5.00 4.08
C ALA A 55 4.54 5.55 5.28
N TYR A 56 3.22 5.65 5.15
CA TYR A 56 2.32 6.12 6.20
C TYR A 56 2.37 5.22 7.44
N PHE A 57 2.41 3.91 7.24
CA PHE A 57 2.51 2.92 8.32
C PHE A 57 3.70 3.21 9.26
N LEU A 58 4.84 3.63 8.71
CA LEU A 58 6.02 3.98 9.51
C LEU A 58 5.99 5.41 10.08
N LEU A 59 5.51 6.36 9.28
CA LEU A 59 5.55 7.78 9.67
C LEU A 59 4.49 8.15 10.69
N PHE A 60 3.32 7.49 10.63
CA PHE A 60 2.14 7.83 11.41
C PHE A 60 1.44 6.60 12.03
N PRO A 61 2.17 5.70 12.73
CA PRO A 61 1.61 4.41 13.17
C PRO A 61 0.42 4.56 14.11
N PHE A 62 0.40 5.61 14.93
CA PHE A 62 -0.64 5.84 15.94
C PHE A 62 -1.70 6.84 15.49
N ALA A 63 -1.63 7.36 14.26
CA ALA A 63 -2.68 8.20 13.72
C ALA A 63 -3.99 7.41 13.64
N ARG A 64 -5.11 8.08 13.91
CA ARG A 64 -6.43 7.44 13.93
C ARG A 64 -7.07 7.49 12.57
N VAL A 65 -7.38 6.33 12.03
CA VAL A 65 -8.12 6.18 10.77
C VAL A 65 -9.60 5.99 11.10
N VAL A 66 -10.41 6.96 10.70
CA VAL A 66 -11.86 6.86 10.84
C VAL A 66 -12.37 5.86 9.82
N THR A 67 -12.84 4.73 10.30
CA THR A 67 -13.30 3.61 9.48
C THR A 67 -14.81 3.45 9.62
N LEU A 68 -15.51 3.44 8.49
CA LEU A 68 -16.93 3.21 8.44
C LEU A 68 -17.22 1.70 8.34
N LEU A 69 -17.88 1.15 9.34
CA LEU A 69 -18.30 -0.25 9.37
C LEU A 69 -19.78 -0.37 9.04
N PRO A 70 -20.14 -1.01 7.93
CA PRO A 70 -21.52 -1.36 7.64
C PRO A 70 -21.93 -2.61 8.45
N LEU A 71 -22.65 -2.41 9.53
CA LEU A 71 -23.23 -3.49 10.34
C LEU A 71 -24.71 -3.66 9.96
N PHE A 72 -24.98 -4.47 8.93
CA PHE A 72 -26.31 -4.68 8.36
C PHE A 72 -26.98 -3.37 7.93
N ILE A 73 -27.97 -2.89 8.70
CA ILE A 73 -28.70 -1.64 8.46
C ILE A 73 -28.14 -0.45 9.24
N PHE A 74 -27.20 -0.68 10.16
CA PHE A 74 -26.55 0.37 10.95
C PHE A 74 -25.14 0.65 10.44
N TRP A 75 -24.82 1.93 10.29
CA TRP A 75 -23.49 2.40 9.90
C TRP A 75 -22.83 2.97 11.15
N GLN A 76 -21.71 2.37 11.53
CA GLN A 76 -20.95 2.81 12.69
C GLN A 76 -19.55 3.26 12.28
N THR A 77 -19.13 4.38 12.84
CA THR A 77 -17.76 4.87 12.67
C THR A 77 -16.91 4.45 13.85
N ILE A 78 -15.77 3.84 13.59
CA ILE A 78 -14.76 3.51 14.59
C ILE A 78 -13.43 4.14 14.22
N GLU A 79 -12.65 4.51 15.22
CA GLU A 79 -11.28 4.99 15.03
C GLU A 79 -10.31 3.84 15.27
N VAL A 80 -9.56 3.50 14.24
CA VAL A 80 -8.55 2.43 14.29
C VAL A 80 -7.16 3.04 14.13
N PRO A 81 -6.18 2.67 14.98
CA PRO A 81 -4.80 3.10 14.76
C PRO A 81 -4.29 2.67 13.39
N ALA A 82 -3.56 3.54 12.71
CA ALA A 82 -3.11 3.30 11.33
C ALA A 82 -2.29 2.01 11.20
N PHE A 83 -1.44 1.70 12.18
CA PHE A 83 -0.65 0.47 12.15
C PHE A 83 -1.51 -0.80 12.18
N VAL A 84 -2.65 -0.78 12.88
CA VAL A 84 -3.60 -1.90 12.90
C VAL A 84 -4.33 -1.99 11.56
N PHE A 85 -4.87 -0.87 11.08
CA PHE A 85 -5.63 -0.82 9.83
C PHE A 85 -4.77 -1.24 8.62
N LEU A 86 -3.61 -0.61 8.46
CA LEU A 86 -2.71 -0.86 7.34
C LEU A 86 -1.97 -2.19 7.47
N GLY A 87 -1.64 -2.61 8.70
CA GLY A 87 -1.02 -3.91 8.96
C GLY A 87 -1.96 -5.06 8.60
N LEU A 88 -3.23 -4.98 9.02
CA LEU A 88 -4.24 -5.96 8.65
C LEU A 88 -4.48 -5.98 7.14
N TRP A 89 -4.58 -4.80 6.51
CA TRP A 89 -4.71 -4.69 5.07
C TRP A 89 -3.54 -5.37 4.35
N PHE A 90 -2.29 -5.14 4.78
CA PHE A 90 -1.10 -5.75 4.20
C PHE A 90 -1.09 -7.27 4.35
N VAL A 91 -1.44 -7.78 5.53
CA VAL A 91 -1.52 -9.23 5.79
C VAL A 91 -2.55 -9.88 4.87
N LEU A 92 -3.70 -9.25 4.66
CA LEU A 92 -4.70 -9.74 3.73
C LEU A 92 -4.18 -9.78 2.28
N GLN A 93 -3.43 -8.74 1.83
CA GLN A 93 -2.80 -8.75 0.51
C GLN A 93 -1.81 -9.91 0.35
N TRP A 94 -1.03 -10.16 1.39
CA TRP A 94 -0.05 -11.26 1.40
C TRP A 94 -0.72 -12.63 1.24
N PHE A 95 -1.74 -12.92 2.03
CA PHE A 95 -2.47 -14.19 1.94
C PHE A 95 -3.21 -14.34 0.62
N GLN A 96 -3.78 -13.28 0.09
CA GLN A 96 -4.41 -13.29 -1.22
C GLN A 96 -3.38 -13.57 -2.33
N GLY A 97 -2.21 -12.95 -2.28
CA GLY A 97 -1.12 -13.24 -3.19
C GLY A 97 -0.66 -14.70 -3.12
N LEU A 98 -0.51 -15.26 -1.91
CA LEU A 98 -0.15 -16.67 -1.75
C LEU A 98 -1.18 -17.61 -2.40
N SER A 99 -2.48 -17.25 -2.35
CA SER A 99 -3.54 -18.07 -2.94
C SER A 99 -3.49 -18.10 -4.48
N THR A 100 -2.81 -17.16 -5.13
CA THR A 100 -2.67 -17.13 -6.60
C THR A 100 -1.51 -17.98 -7.13
N ILE A 101 -0.56 -18.35 -6.27
CA ILE A 101 0.62 -19.11 -6.66
C ILE A 101 0.20 -20.49 -7.17
N GLY A 102 0.63 -20.84 -8.39
CA GLY A 102 0.38 -22.13 -9.00
C GLY A 102 -1.02 -22.31 -9.60
N GLN A 103 -1.86 -21.30 -9.58
CA GLN A 103 -3.13 -21.32 -10.28
C GLN A 103 -2.93 -20.90 -11.74
N MET A 104 -3.51 -21.67 -12.68
CA MET A 104 -3.51 -21.30 -14.11
C MET A 104 -4.25 -19.96 -14.28
N ALA A 105 -3.72 -19.13 -15.18
CA ALA A 105 -4.12 -17.75 -15.45
C ALA A 105 -5.60 -17.46 -15.18
N HIS A 106 -5.86 -16.66 -14.15
CA HIS A 106 -7.19 -16.19 -13.86
C HIS A 106 -7.55 -15.10 -14.86
N ALA A 107 -8.75 -15.15 -15.37
CA ALA A 107 -9.29 -14.13 -16.24
C ALA A 107 -9.64 -12.87 -15.42
N GLY A 108 -8.65 -12.06 -15.13
CA GLY A 108 -8.80 -10.80 -14.39
C GLY A 108 -8.78 -10.98 -12.88
N GLY A 109 -8.24 -10.00 -12.17
CA GLY A 109 -8.14 -10.02 -10.72
C GLY A 109 -7.35 -8.84 -10.18
N VAL A 110 -7.20 -8.79 -8.86
CA VAL A 110 -6.36 -7.82 -8.18
C VAL A 110 -4.92 -8.28 -8.22
N ALA A 111 -4.00 -7.38 -8.56
CA ALA A 111 -2.56 -7.62 -8.55
C ALA A 111 -2.02 -7.59 -7.10
N TRP A 112 -2.25 -8.66 -6.34
CA TRP A 112 -1.93 -8.74 -4.91
C TRP A 112 -0.45 -8.53 -4.64
N TRP A 113 0.42 -9.14 -5.44
CA TRP A 113 1.86 -9.00 -5.31
C TRP A 113 2.37 -7.59 -5.62
N ALA A 114 1.67 -6.86 -6.50
CA ALA A 114 1.96 -5.45 -6.72
C ALA A 114 1.69 -4.63 -5.45
N HIS A 115 0.62 -4.93 -4.72
CA HIS A 115 0.33 -4.27 -3.44
C HIS A 115 1.39 -4.60 -2.37
N VAL A 116 1.77 -5.87 -2.27
CA VAL A 116 2.82 -6.32 -1.33
C VAL A 116 4.15 -5.63 -1.65
N GLY A 117 4.56 -5.64 -2.93
CA GLY A 117 5.82 -5.03 -3.37
C GLY A 117 5.84 -3.52 -3.15
N GLY A 118 4.76 -2.84 -3.54
CA GLY A 118 4.62 -1.40 -3.34
C GLY A 118 4.70 -1.02 -1.86
N PHE A 119 3.94 -1.68 -1.01
CA PHE A 119 3.92 -1.42 0.44
C PHE A 119 5.31 -1.65 1.08
N ALA A 120 5.93 -2.80 0.82
CA ALA A 120 7.26 -3.12 1.34
C ALA A 120 8.33 -2.12 0.86
N TRP A 121 8.26 -1.72 -0.41
CA TRP A 121 9.16 -0.70 -0.95
C TRP A 121 8.96 0.66 -0.30
N GLY A 122 7.71 1.11 -0.15
CA GLY A 122 7.38 2.38 0.49
C GLY A 122 7.90 2.47 1.92
N LEU A 123 7.70 1.40 2.68
CA LEU A 123 8.24 1.25 4.03
C LEU A 123 9.77 1.36 4.04
N THR A 124 10.46 0.64 3.16
CA THR A 124 11.91 0.62 3.05
C THR A 124 12.46 1.98 2.62
N LEU A 125 11.85 2.59 1.59
CA LEU A 125 12.33 3.86 1.04
C LEU A 125 12.23 5.01 2.04
N VAL A 126 11.18 5.05 2.86
CA VAL A 126 11.04 6.06 3.93
C VAL A 126 12.18 5.96 4.94
N LEU A 127 12.62 4.74 5.29
CA LEU A 127 13.77 4.56 6.19
C LEU A 127 15.05 5.15 5.59
N LEU A 128 15.21 5.05 4.26
CA LEU A 128 16.39 5.56 3.53
C LEU A 128 16.34 7.09 3.34
N LEU A 129 15.15 7.65 3.11
CA LEU A 129 14.98 9.07 2.79
C LEU A 129 15.15 10.02 3.98
N ARG A 130 15.23 9.52 5.20
CA ARG A 130 15.36 10.31 6.45
C ARG A 130 14.36 11.48 6.46
N PRO A 131 13.07 11.24 6.75
CA PRO A 131 12.05 12.26 6.71
C PRO A 131 12.38 13.44 7.63
N ARG A 132 11.92 14.63 7.28
CA ARG A 132 12.13 15.83 8.08
C ARG A 132 11.53 15.64 9.47
N ARG A 133 12.32 15.92 10.51
CA ARG A 133 11.80 15.99 11.87
C ARG A 133 11.03 17.31 12.00
N HIS A 134 9.71 17.27 12.04
CA HIS A 134 8.95 18.37 12.54
C HIS A 134 8.95 18.27 14.08
N TYR A 135 9.63 19.19 14.71
CA TYR A 135 9.43 19.45 16.14
C TYR A 135 8.11 20.21 16.26
N PHE A 136 7.12 19.60 16.86
CA PHE A 136 5.95 20.27 17.39
C PHE A 136 6.27 20.80 18.78
#